data_075a775dbf61801509966a8004c0a084
#
_entry.id   075a775dbf61801509966a8004c0a084
#
_cell.length_a   1.000
_cell.length_b   1.000
_cell.length_c   1.000
_cell.angle_alpha   90.00
_cell.angle_beta   90.00
_cell.angle_gamma   90.00
#
_symmetry.space_group_name_H-M   'P 1'
#
loop_
_entity.id
_entity.type
_entity.pdbx_description
1 polymer ?
#
loop_
_entity_poly.entity_id
_entity_poly.type
_entity_poly.pdbx_seq_one_letter_code
_entity_poly.pdbx_strand_id
1 'polypeptide(L)'
;MTTHAPSLPSAGPRVAVIGAGIVGSCIALALRKRGAQVTLIDREGPASGCSYGNSGAISVSSVAPLAMPGILASVPKMLIDPESPLHLRAAYLPAAASWLTRFVLSATPARVERAAAALAALHAGAIDKHRALAQEVGVPELFLQRGHLHLYTDAAAFDDDAQAWRLRERFGFRYEVLDRAGIEALEPHVAARYRAGVMLADHATILNPARYTQAIAAAFVQRGGTLLRDEIQRLQRSGDQWSLQGASQRYSFDHVVVAAGAWSRALLSPLGVSLALESQRGYHVQFTGAHDVVSRTVVLTDRKIFVTPMEDGLRVGGTVEIAGLQRPPDPARAAMLERIARETFRGLEDRPVTTWMGHRPCMPDSVPVIGAAPGQRGLWLAVGHGHLGLTDSVNTADLIADALLGA
;
A
#
# COMPACT_ATOMS: atom_id res chain seq x y z
N MET A 1 3.83 16.23 -58.90
CA MET A 1 3.97 16.71 -57.49
C MET A 1 2.83 16.08 -56.70
N THR A 2 3.09 14.95 -56.07
CA THR A 2 2.14 14.25 -55.18
C THR A 2 2.29 14.87 -53.78
N THR A 3 1.33 15.67 -53.38
CA THR A 3 1.22 16.21 -52.03
C THR A 3 0.87 15.09 -51.07
N HIS A 4 1.86 14.67 -50.27
CA HIS A 4 1.61 13.83 -49.09
C HIS A 4 0.78 14.66 -48.09
N ALA A 5 -0.47 14.25 -47.88
CA ALA A 5 -1.25 14.73 -46.74
C ALA A 5 -0.53 14.32 -45.45
N PRO A 6 -0.41 15.23 -44.45
CA PRO A 6 0.17 14.85 -43.16
C PRO A 6 -0.72 13.77 -42.57
N SER A 7 -0.14 12.59 -42.28
CA SER A 7 -0.80 11.54 -41.54
C SER A 7 -1.19 12.13 -40.16
N LEU A 8 -2.47 12.08 -39.82
CA LEU A 8 -2.95 12.39 -38.49
C LEU A 8 -2.11 11.56 -37.47
N PRO A 9 -1.67 12.15 -36.37
CA PRO A 9 -0.93 11.38 -35.35
C PRO A 9 -1.78 10.18 -34.97
N SER A 10 -1.22 8.98 -35.09
CA SER A 10 -1.90 7.77 -34.71
C SER A 10 -2.35 7.90 -33.24
N ALA A 11 -3.64 7.72 -33.01
CA ALA A 11 -4.16 7.73 -31.66
C ALA A 11 -3.35 6.71 -30.82
N GLY A 12 -2.84 7.13 -29.68
CA GLY A 12 -2.04 6.26 -28.81
C GLY A 12 -2.76 4.95 -28.45
N PRO A 13 -2.06 3.92 -27.93
CA PRO A 13 -2.64 2.61 -27.66
C PRO A 13 -3.81 2.71 -26.70
N ARG A 14 -4.80 1.83 -26.87
CA ARG A 14 -5.96 1.70 -25.97
C ARG A 14 -5.59 0.80 -24.80
N VAL A 15 -5.59 1.35 -23.60
CA VAL A 15 -5.13 0.67 -22.39
C VAL A 15 -6.27 0.59 -21.38
N ALA A 16 -6.59 -0.61 -20.90
CA ALA A 16 -7.43 -0.79 -19.73
C ALA A 16 -6.54 -0.87 -18.48
N VAL A 17 -6.89 -0.12 -17.43
CA VAL A 17 -6.33 -0.28 -16.08
C VAL A 17 -7.43 -0.82 -15.17
N ILE A 18 -7.26 -2.02 -14.63
CA ILE A 18 -8.25 -2.71 -13.79
C ILE A 18 -7.91 -2.49 -12.33
N GLY A 19 -8.78 -1.79 -11.61
CA GLY A 19 -8.63 -1.37 -10.22
C GLY A 19 -8.32 0.11 -10.09
N ALA A 20 -9.22 0.89 -9.47
CA ALA A 20 -9.07 2.32 -9.21
C ALA A 20 -8.61 2.62 -7.77
N GLY A 21 -7.81 1.74 -7.17
CA GLY A 21 -7.01 2.04 -5.99
C GLY A 21 -5.90 3.04 -6.33
N ILE A 22 -5.11 3.46 -5.33
CA ILE A 22 -4.04 4.45 -5.52
C ILE A 22 -3.07 4.05 -6.63
N VAL A 23 -2.66 2.79 -6.71
CA VAL A 23 -1.73 2.28 -7.73
C VAL A 23 -2.33 2.42 -9.13
N GLY A 24 -3.55 1.90 -9.35
CA GLY A 24 -4.21 1.98 -10.65
C GLY A 24 -4.55 3.40 -11.09
N SER A 25 -4.95 4.26 -10.14
CA SER A 25 -5.23 5.68 -10.43
C SER A 25 -3.96 6.43 -10.84
N CYS A 26 -2.82 6.21 -10.18
CA CYS A 26 -1.53 6.78 -10.57
C CYS A 26 -1.09 6.29 -11.96
N ILE A 27 -1.22 4.97 -12.23
CA ILE A 27 -0.89 4.39 -13.54
C ILE A 27 -1.77 5.00 -14.66
N ALA A 28 -3.09 5.07 -14.44
CA ALA A 28 -4.01 5.63 -15.42
C ALA A 28 -3.67 7.08 -15.75
N LEU A 29 -3.37 7.90 -14.73
CA LEU A 29 -2.95 9.29 -14.93
C LEU A 29 -1.63 9.38 -15.69
N ALA A 30 -0.62 8.59 -15.31
CA ALA A 30 0.70 8.59 -15.95
C ALA A 30 0.64 8.19 -17.43
N LEU A 31 -0.09 7.12 -17.75
CA LEU A 31 -0.32 6.67 -19.13
C LEU A 31 -1.08 7.72 -19.96
N ARG A 32 -2.09 8.35 -19.36
CA ARG A 32 -2.87 9.39 -20.04
C ARG A 32 -2.02 10.63 -20.34
N LYS A 33 -1.16 11.04 -19.40
CA LYS A 33 -0.20 12.15 -19.59
C LYS A 33 0.77 11.90 -20.74
N ARG A 34 1.07 10.63 -21.03
CA ARG A 34 1.96 10.21 -22.14
C ARG A 34 1.20 9.88 -23.44
N GLY A 35 -0.08 10.24 -23.55
CA GLY A 35 -0.86 10.16 -24.80
C GLY A 35 -1.60 8.86 -25.05
N ALA A 36 -1.58 7.87 -24.15
CA ALA A 36 -2.40 6.67 -24.28
C ALA A 36 -3.90 6.99 -24.16
N GLN A 37 -4.75 6.21 -24.81
CA GLN A 37 -6.19 6.19 -24.61
C GLN A 37 -6.51 5.24 -23.46
N VAL A 38 -6.74 5.79 -22.26
CA VAL A 38 -6.83 4.99 -21.03
C VAL A 38 -8.27 4.92 -20.53
N THR A 39 -8.69 3.70 -20.19
CA THR A 39 -9.92 3.42 -19.44
C THR A 39 -9.55 2.80 -18.09
N LEU A 40 -9.87 3.50 -16.99
CA LEU A 40 -9.75 3.02 -15.62
C LEU A 40 -11.06 2.35 -15.23
N ILE A 41 -11.01 1.07 -14.86
CA ILE A 41 -12.20 0.25 -14.58
C ILE A 41 -12.14 -0.26 -13.16
N ASP A 42 -13.18 -0.01 -12.37
CA ASP A 42 -13.31 -0.52 -11.01
C ASP A 42 -14.76 -0.89 -10.70
N ARG A 43 -14.97 -1.91 -9.89
CA ARG A 43 -16.31 -2.39 -9.54
C ARG A 43 -17.12 -1.41 -8.68
N GLU A 44 -16.44 -0.62 -7.84
CA GLU A 44 -17.08 0.30 -6.89
C GLU A 44 -16.69 1.76 -7.14
N GLY A 45 -15.51 1.99 -7.72
CA GLY A 45 -14.97 3.31 -8.04
C GLY A 45 -13.68 3.65 -7.29
N PRO A 46 -13.14 4.87 -7.49
CA PRO A 46 -11.86 5.26 -6.95
C PRO A 46 -11.79 5.19 -5.42
N ALA A 47 -10.72 4.58 -4.91
CA ALA A 47 -10.40 4.44 -3.48
C ALA A 47 -11.35 3.56 -2.65
N SER A 48 -12.25 2.78 -3.24
CA SER A 48 -13.22 1.96 -2.49
C SER A 48 -12.60 0.81 -1.68
N GLY A 49 -11.41 0.34 -2.06
CA GLY A 49 -10.68 -0.75 -1.40
C GLY A 49 -9.68 -0.28 -0.35
N CYS A 50 -8.50 -0.93 -0.32
CA CYS A 50 -7.43 -0.64 0.65
C CYS A 50 -6.94 0.81 0.66
N SER A 51 -7.09 1.53 -0.44
CA SER A 51 -6.72 2.95 -0.51
C SER A 51 -7.58 3.82 0.38
N TYR A 52 -8.85 3.47 0.62
CA TYR A 52 -9.73 4.15 1.58
C TYR A 52 -9.17 4.07 3.00
N GLY A 53 -8.84 2.87 3.44
CA GLY A 53 -8.43 2.61 4.82
C GLY A 53 -6.93 2.63 5.06
N ASN A 54 -6.13 3.11 4.11
CA ASN A 54 -4.69 3.23 4.28
C ASN A 54 -4.35 4.19 5.45
N SER A 55 -3.26 3.91 6.16
CA SER A 55 -2.78 4.77 7.26
C SER A 55 -2.12 6.06 6.80
N GLY A 56 -2.09 6.35 5.50
CA GLY A 56 -1.55 7.60 4.96
C GLY A 56 -0.02 7.74 4.99
N ALA A 57 0.69 6.82 5.62
CA ALA A 57 2.14 6.89 5.76
C ALA A 57 2.85 6.69 4.41
N ILE A 58 3.69 7.66 4.01
CA ILE A 58 4.68 7.53 2.94
C ILE A 58 6.01 7.16 3.59
N SER A 59 6.32 5.85 3.60
CA SER A 59 7.37 5.25 4.42
C SER A 59 8.52 4.75 3.55
N VAL A 60 9.33 5.67 3.02
CA VAL A 60 10.42 5.34 2.07
C VAL A 60 11.53 4.48 2.67
N SER A 61 11.71 4.48 4.00
CA SER A 61 12.67 3.61 4.70
C SER A 61 12.15 2.22 5.00
N SER A 62 10.92 1.87 4.60
CA SER A 62 10.35 0.54 4.82
C SER A 62 10.94 -0.51 3.87
N VAL A 63 12.28 -0.57 3.81
CA VAL A 63 13.04 -1.51 2.97
C VAL A 63 13.20 -2.89 3.61
N ALA A 64 13.04 -3.02 4.91
CA ALA A 64 13.06 -4.32 5.58
C ALA A 64 11.79 -5.11 5.23
N PRO A 65 11.90 -6.27 4.52
CA PRO A 65 10.74 -7.08 4.20
C PRO A 65 10.11 -7.67 5.47
N LEU A 66 8.84 -8.08 5.41
CA LEU A 66 8.16 -8.69 6.55
C LEU A 66 8.79 -10.02 6.98
N ALA A 67 9.34 -10.78 6.03
CA ALA A 67 10.02 -12.04 6.25
C ALA A 67 11.49 -11.80 6.61
N MET A 68 11.76 -11.44 7.87
CA MET A 68 13.13 -11.27 8.39
C MET A 68 13.71 -12.58 8.94
N PRO A 69 15.05 -12.76 8.97
CA PRO A 69 15.68 -13.88 9.64
C PRO A 69 15.24 -13.98 11.10
N GLY A 70 14.96 -15.20 11.55
CA GLY A 70 14.47 -15.43 12.93
C GLY A 70 12.93 -15.32 13.08
N ILE A 71 12.18 -14.96 12.05
CA ILE A 71 10.71 -14.83 12.13
C ILE A 71 10.03 -16.09 12.67
N LEU A 72 10.54 -17.28 12.34
CA LEU A 72 9.99 -18.55 12.83
C LEU A 72 10.03 -18.68 14.36
N ALA A 73 11.03 -18.14 15.02
CA ALA A 73 11.15 -18.18 16.48
C ALA A 73 10.06 -17.33 17.16
N SER A 74 9.57 -16.28 16.51
CA SER A 74 8.53 -15.40 17.03
C SER A 74 7.10 -15.90 16.77
N VAL A 75 6.89 -16.77 15.77
CA VAL A 75 5.57 -17.27 15.38
C VAL A 75 4.81 -17.95 16.52
N PRO A 76 5.39 -18.87 17.33
CA PRO A 76 4.66 -19.51 18.42
C PRO A 76 4.09 -18.49 19.43
N LYS A 77 4.93 -17.50 19.83
CA LYS A 77 4.49 -16.41 20.71
C LYS A 77 3.36 -15.60 20.09
N MET A 78 3.47 -15.28 18.80
CA MET A 78 2.45 -14.51 18.07
C MET A 78 1.11 -15.26 17.94
N LEU A 79 1.11 -16.59 17.91
CA LEU A 79 -0.12 -17.38 17.78
C LEU A 79 -0.87 -17.54 19.11
N ILE A 80 -0.17 -17.44 20.24
CA ILE A 80 -0.74 -17.62 21.59
C ILE A 80 -1.26 -16.28 22.14
N ASP A 81 -0.62 -15.17 21.79
CA ASP A 81 -0.99 -13.85 22.30
C ASP A 81 -2.24 -13.32 21.55
N PRO A 82 -3.37 -13.11 22.26
CA PRO A 82 -4.59 -12.54 21.67
C PRO A 82 -4.40 -11.14 21.11
N GLU A 83 -3.43 -10.39 21.62
CA GLU A 83 -3.07 -9.03 21.20
C GLU A 83 -1.99 -9.00 20.12
N SER A 84 -1.56 -10.18 19.68
CA SER A 84 -0.56 -10.30 18.61
C SER A 84 -0.97 -9.50 17.36
N PRO A 85 -0.01 -8.80 16.76
CA PRO A 85 -0.25 -8.16 15.46
C PRO A 85 -0.59 -9.17 14.35
N LEU A 86 -0.21 -10.45 14.50
CA LEU A 86 -0.49 -11.52 13.54
C LEU A 86 -1.56 -12.47 14.07
N HIS A 87 -2.60 -12.70 13.26
CA HIS A 87 -3.64 -13.68 13.53
C HIS A 87 -3.83 -14.63 12.35
N LEU A 88 -3.59 -15.92 12.58
CA LEU A 88 -3.80 -16.98 11.59
C LEU A 88 -5.06 -17.76 11.94
N ARG A 89 -6.02 -17.81 11.04
CA ARG A 89 -7.22 -18.62 11.21
C ARG A 89 -6.90 -20.08 10.88
N ALA A 90 -7.04 -20.97 11.87
CA ALA A 90 -6.71 -22.39 11.71
C ALA A 90 -7.42 -23.03 10.51
N ALA A 91 -8.70 -22.73 10.30
CA ALA A 91 -9.47 -23.25 9.17
C ALA A 91 -8.93 -22.77 7.79
N TYR A 92 -8.15 -21.70 7.73
CA TYR A 92 -7.59 -21.17 6.49
C TYR A 92 -6.13 -21.60 6.26
N LEU A 93 -5.48 -22.24 7.23
CA LEU A 93 -4.09 -22.69 7.12
C LEU A 93 -3.80 -23.57 5.89
N PRO A 94 -4.65 -24.55 5.53
CA PRO A 94 -4.39 -25.34 4.31
C PRO A 94 -4.33 -24.51 3.03
N ALA A 95 -5.20 -23.50 2.90
CA ALA A 95 -5.21 -22.60 1.75
C ALA A 95 -4.00 -21.64 1.74
N ALA A 96 -3.55 -21.19 2.91
CA ALA A 96 -2.40 -20.31 3.06
C ALA A 96 -1.06 -21.03 3.04
N ALA A 97 -1.00 -22.37 3.14
CA ALA A 97 0.21 -23.14 3.36
C ALA A 97 1.32 -22.86 2.32
N SER A 98 0.96 -22.82 1.04
CA SER A 98 1.92 -22.51 -0.03
C SER A 98 2.52 -21.12 0.11
N TRP A 99 1.71 -20.12 0.45
CA TRP A 99 2.18 -18.75 0.67
C TRP A 99 3.06 -18.67 1.92
N LEU A 100 2.64 -19.27 3.04
CA LEU A 100 3.40 -19.30 4.30
C LEU A 100 4.76 -19.97 4.10
N THR A 101 4.82 -21.09 3.36
CA THR A 101 6.09 -21.74 3.03
C THR A 101 7.02 -20.82 2.26
N ARG A 102 6.52 -20.12 1.24
CA ARG A 102 7.30 -19.14 0.47
C ARG A 102 7.74 -17.96 1.33
N PHE A 103 6.88 -17.48 2.23
CA PHE A 103 7.19 -16.42 3.19
C PHE A 103 8.37 -16.80 4.07
N VAL A 104 8.34 -17.99 4.68
CA VAL A 104 9.45 -18.50 5.49
C VAL A 104 10.73 -18.65 4.68
N LEU A 105 10.64 -19.20 3.47
CA LEU A 105 11.78 -19.34 2.58
C LEU A 105 12.36 -17.99 2.12
N SER A 106 11.57 -16.91 2.17
CA SER A 106 12.03 -15.56 1.85
C SER A 106 12.86 -14.93 2.98
N ALA A 107 12.82 -15.47 4.20
CA ALA A 107 13.53 -14.95 5.37
C ALA A 107 15.03 -15.29 5.43
N THR A 108 15.64 -15.73 4.33
CA THR A 108 17.10 -15.96 4.28
C THR A 108 17.84 -14.62 4.08
N PRO A 109 19.06 -14.42 4.66
CA PRO A 109 19.81 -13.17 4.54
C PRO A 109 19.97 -12.69 3.09
N ALA A 110 20.31 -13.58 2.16
CA ALA A 110 20.49 -13.23 0.75
C ALA A 110 19.18 -12.79 0.06
N ARG A 111 18.03 -13.36 0.44
CA ARG A 111 16.73 -12.97 -0.11
C ARG A 111 16.25 -11.65 0.49
N VAL A 112 16.46 -11.47 1.80
CA VAL A 112 16.18 -10.20 2.50
C VAL A 112 16.96 -9.06 1.88
N GLU A 113 18.25 -9.25 1.59
CA GLU A 113 19.09 -8.22 0.95
C GLU A 113 18.56 -7.85 -0.44
N ARG A 114 18.21 -8.86 -1.27
CA ARG A 114 17.63 -8.60 -2.60
C ARG A 114 16.29 -7.89 -2.53
N ALA A 115 15.43 -8.30 -1.59
CA ALA A 115 14.13 -7.67 -1.39
C ALA A 115 14.31 -6.21 -0.93
N ALA A 116 15.22 -5.98 0.02
CA ALA A 116 15.53 -4.63 0.52
C ALA A 116 16.07 -3.72 -0.59
N ALA A 117 16.96 -4.22 -1.46
CA ALA A 117 17.47 -3.46 -2.59
C ALA A 117 16.35 -3.10 -3.59
N ALA A 118 15.46 -4.05 -3.90
CA ALA A 118 14.33 -3.83 -4.79
C ALA A 118 13.35 -2.79 -4.21
N LEU A 119 13.04 -2.89 -2.91
CA LEU A 119 12.17 -1.93 -2.22
C LEU A 119 12.82 -0.55 -2.15
N ALA A 120 14.12 -0.44 -1.82
CA ALA A 120 14.83 0.83 -1.79
C ALA A 120 14.81 1.53 -3.15
N ALA A 121 15.03 0.79 -4.23
CA ALA A 121 14.93 1.32 -5.59
C ALA A 121 13.50 1.78 -5.93
N LEU A 122 12.49 1.02 -5.52
CA LEU A 122 11.09 1.37 -5.75
C LEU A 122 10.64 2.60 -4.93
N HIS A 123 11.20 2.79 -3.72
CA HIS A 123 10.86 3.94 -2.86
C HIS A 123 11.60 5.24 -3.26
N ALA A 124 12.63 5.15 -4.10
CA ALA A 124 13.49 6.30 -4.43
C ALA A 124 12.68 7.50 -4.96
N GLY A 125 12.86 8.67 -4.33
CA GLY A 125 12.20 9.91 -4.73
C GLY A 125 10.68 9.96 -4.52
N ALA A 126 10.06 8.95 -3.88
CA ALA A 126 8.61 8.89 -3.72
C ALA A 126 8.03 10.08 -2.94
N ILE A 127 8.75 10.62 -1.94
CA ILE A 127 8.31 11.79 -1.16
C ILE A 127 8.09 13.00 -2.07
N ASP A 128 9.09 13.34 -2.89
CA ASP A 128 9.02 14.52 -3.78
C ASP A 128 7.98 14.31 -4.89
N LYS A 129 7.87 13.09 -5.42
CA LYS A 129 6.86 12.75 -6.40
C LYS A 129 5.44 12.87 -5.83
N HIS A 130 5.20 12.41 -4.61
CA HIS A 130 3.90 12.56 -3.95
C HIS A 130 3.58 14.02 -3.64
N ARG A 131 4.57 14.82 -3.21
CA ARG A 131 4.38 16.27 -3.01
C ARG A 131 3.98 16.94 -4.31
N ALA A 132 4.72 16.69 -5.40
CA ALA A 132 4.41 17.24 -6.72
C ALA A 132 3.04 16.77 -7.24
N LEU A 133 2.70 15.49 -7.05
CA LEU A 133 1.41 14.95 -7.46
C LEU A 133 0.25 15.57 -6.66
N ALA A 134 0.39 15.77 -5.35
CA ALA A 134 -0.63 16.43 -4.53
C ALA A 134 -0.90 17.86 -5.01
N GLN A 135 0.14 18.60 -5.40
CA GLN A 135 0.03 19.92 -6.03
C GLN A 135 -0.67 19.85 -7.38
N GLU A 136 -0.24 18.90 -8.25
CA GLU A 136 -0.78 18.72 -9.59
C GLU A 136 -2.27 18.40 -9.60
N VAL A 137 -2.75 17.60 -8.63
CA VAL A 137 -4.16 17.21 -8.54
C VAL A 137 -5.00 18.11 -7.64
N GLY A 138 -4.45 19.22 -7.15
CA GLY A 138 -5.18 20.27 -6.44
C GLY A 138 -5.52 19.95 -4.98
N VAL A 139 -4.72 19.09 -4.30
CA VAL A 139 -4.90 18.75 -2.89
C VAL A 139 -3.58 18.82 -2.09
N PRO A 140 -2.77 19.91 -2.22
CA PRO A 140 -1.48 20.02 -1.55
C PRO A 140 -1.57 19.97 -0.03
N GLU A 141 -2.70 20.39 0.54
CA GLU A 141 -2.96 20.37 1.98
C GLU A 141 -3.04 18.95 2.57
N LEU A 142 -3.26 17.94 1.73
CA LEU A 142 -3.25 16.55 2.19
C LEU A 142 -1.84 16.00 2.41
N PHE A 143 -0.81 16.65 1.88
CA PHE A 143 0.57 16.21 2.02
C PHE A 143 1.23 16.87 3.22
N LEU A 144 1.50 16.08 4.27
CA LEU A 144 2.14 16.52 5.50
C LEU A 144 3.52 15.90 5.63
N GLN A 145 4.59 16.72 5.64
CA GLN A 145 5.94 16.25 5.89
C GLN A 145 6.42 16.69 7.28
N ARG A 146 6.17 15.83 8.28
CA ARG A 146 6.62 16.02 9.67
C ARG A 146 7.40 14.83 10.21
N GLY A 147 7.78 13.91 9.31
CA GLY A 147 8.48 12.69 9.67
C GLY A 147 7.59 11.63 10.33
N HIS A 148 8.21 10.49 10.65
CA HIS A 148 7.57 9.40 11.39
C HIS A 148 8.35 9.13 12.66
N LEU A 149 7.64 8.96 13.79
CA LEU A 149 8.21 8.67 15.10
C LEU A 149 7.91 7.21 15.47
N HIS A 150 8.94 6.38 15.53
CA HIS A 150 8.85 5.00 16.02
C HIS A 150 9.08 4.98 17.52
N LEU A 151 8.17 4.37 18.29
CA LEU A 151 8.21 4.33 19.74
C LEU A 151 8.56 2.93 20.24
N TYR A 152 9.48 2.88 21.20
CA TYR A 152 9.93 1.69 21.90
C TYR A 152 9.68 1.85 23.41
N THR A 153 9.36 0.75 24.07
CA THR A 153 9.15 0.74 25.53
C THR A 153 10.43 1.07 26.30
N ASP A 154 11.57 0.66 25.77
CA ASP A 154 12.88 0.91 26.33
C ASP A 154 13.99 0.72 25.27
N ALA A 155 15.25 0.93 25.67
CA ALA A 155 16.41 0.77 24.80
C ALA A 155 16.62 -0.69 24.37
N ALA A 156 16.31 -1.68 25.20
CA ALA A 156 16.45 -3.09 24.83
C ALA A 156 15.50 -3.48 23.70
N ALA A 157 14.25 -2.97 23.72
CA ALA A 157 13.29 -3.19 22.63
C ALA A 157 13.75 -2.53 21.31
N PHE A 158 14.49 -1.41 21.38
CA PHE A 158 15.11 -0.80 20.20
C PHE A 158 16.29 -1.67 19.70
N ASP A 159 17.12 -2.20 20.60
CA ASP A 159 18.24 -3.06 20.24
C ASP A 159 17.78 -4.37 19.58
N ASP A 160 16.62 -4.90 19.97
CA ASP A 160 16.00 -6.07 19.32
C ASP A 160 15.65 -5.82 17.84
N ASP A 161 15.31 -4.58 17.47
CA ASP A 161 15.05 -4.17 16.08
C ASP A 161 16.33 -3.71 15.33
N ALA A 162 17.52 -3.75 15.96
CA ALA A 162 18.76 -3.21 15.42
C ALA A 162 19.14 -3.77 14.04
N GLN A 163 18.80 -5.03 13.74
CA GLN A 163 19.05 -5.61 12.42
C GLN A 163 18.29 -4.87 11.32
N ALA A 164 17.02 -4.53 11.57
CA ALA A 164 16.19 -3.79 10.62
C ALA A 164 16.67 -2.33 10.46
N TRP A 165 17.17 -1.71 11.55
CA TRP A 165 17.73 -0.36 11.50
C TRP A 165 19.05 -0.33 10.74
N ARG A 166 19.99 -1.25 11.01
CA ARG A 166 21.22 -1.39 10.21
C ARG A 166 20.95 -1.64 8.72
N LEU A 167 19.87 -2.36 8.39
CA LEU A 167 19.48 -2.54 7.00
C LEU A 167 19.07 -1.19 6.37
N ARG A 168 18.29 -0.36 7.07
CA ARG A 168 17.91 0.98 6.60
C ARG A 168 19.13 1.89 6.40
N GLU A 169 20.07 1.90 7.35
CA GLU A 169 21.32 2.67 7.26
C GLU A 169 22.14 2.31 6.01
N ARG A 170 22.25 1.01 5.69
CA ARG A 170 22.95 0.54 4.48
C ARG A 170 22.35 1.08 3.18
N PHE A 171 21.03 1.36 3.17
CA PHE A 171 20.33 1.99 2.04
C PHE A 171 20.28 3.52 2.16
N GLY A 172 21.08 4.13 3.06
CA GLY A 172 21.25 5.57 3.19
C GLY A 172 20.18 6.30 3.99
N PHE A 173 19.27 5.59 4.64
CA PHE A 173 18.25 6.22 5.50
C PHE A 173 18.85 6.64 6.83
N ARG A 174 18.64 7.92 7.17
CA ARG A 174 19.09 8.52 8.42
C ARG A 174 17.93 8.60 9.40
N TYR A 175 18.24 8.47 10.68
CA TYR A 175 17.29 8.64 11.76
C TYR A 175 17.96 9.21 13.00
N GLU A 176 17.17 9.77 13.88
CA GLU A 176 17.59 10.27 15.18
C GLU A 176 17.00 9.40 16.29
N VAL A 177 17.82 9.01 17.27
CA VAL A 177 17.37 8.29 18.44
C VAL A 177 17.01 9.31 19.52
N LEU A 178 15.80 9.16 20.07
CA LEU A 178 15.24 10.07 21.07
C LEU A 178 15.06 9.35 22.41
N ASP A 179 15.33 10.06 23.47
CA ASP A 179 14.94 9.68 24.83
C ASP A 179 13.47 10.07 25.11
N ARG A 180 13.01 9.84 26.35
CA ARG A 180 11.66 10.20 26.79
C ARG A 180 11.37 11.70 26.63
N ALA A 181 12.33 12.56 26.96
CA ALA A 181 12.14 14.01 26.86
C ALA A 181 11.97 14.46 25.40
N GLY A 182 12.76 13.88 24.49
CA GLY A 182 12.61 14.10 23.05
C GLY A 182 11.27 13.62 22.50
N ILE A 183 10.78 12.46 22.97
CA ILE A 183 9.44 11.97 22.59
C ILE A 183 8.36 12.95 23.09
N GLU A 184 8.42 13.38 24.34
CA GLU A 184 7.42 14.25 24.94
C GLU A 184 7.39 15.64 24.31
N ALA A 185 8.54 16.16 23.91
CA ALA A 185 8.63 17.41 23.17
C ALA A 185 7.96 17.36 21.79
N LEU A 186 8.01 16.19 21.11
CA LEU A 186 7.41 15.99 19.81
C LEU A 186 5.93 15.60 19.88
N GLU A 187 5.58 14.73 20.83
CA GLU A 187 4.23 14.13 20.96
C GLU A 187 3.84 14.03 22.45
N PRO A 188 3.36 15.12 23.04
CA PRO A 188 3.13 15.23 24.49
C PRO A 188 2.02 14.32 25.03
N HIS A 189 1.15 13.79 24.15
CA HIS A 189 0.05 12.91 24.55
C HIS A 189 0.45 11.43 24.66
N VAL A 190 1.68 11.07 24.27
CA VAL A 190 2.17 9.69 24.31
C VAL A 190 2.42 9.22 25.76
N ALA A 191 1.91 8.05 26.11
CA ALA A 191 2.06 7.43 27.43
C ALA A 191 3.52 7.28 27.84
N ALA A 192 3.80 7.44 29.14
CA ALA A 192 5.14 7.41 29.73
C ALA A 192 5.87 6.04 29.60
N ARG A 193 5.16 4.98 29.25
CA ARG A 193 5.74 3.65 29.03
C ARG A 193 6.70 3.59 27.84
N TYR A 194 6.56 4.49 26.85
CA TYR A 194 7.49 4.60 25.73
C TYR A 194 8.65 5.52 26.13
N ARG A 195 9.85 4.95 26.24
CA ARG A 195 11.05 5.61 26.78
C ARG A 195 12.15 5.84 25.75
N ALA A 196 12.10 5.14 24.62
CA ALA A 196 13.01 5.35 23.51
C ALA A 196 12.21 5.60 22.23
N GLY A 197 12.72 6.44 21.34
CA GLY A 197 12.10 6.76 20.07
C GLY A 197 13.11 6.83 18.94
N VAL A 198 12.63 6.65 17.71
CA VAL A 198 13.41 6.85 16.50
C VAL A 198 12.63 7.76 15.56
N MET A 199 13.22 8.90 15.25
CA MET A 199 12.65 9.89 14.35
C MET A 199 13.22 9.75 12.94
N LEU A 200 12.36 9.57 11.96
CA LEU A 200 12.63 9.58 10.52
C LEU A 200 12.10 10.89 9.93
N ALA A 201 12.92 11.94 9.91
CA ALA A 201 12.50 13.30 9.57
C ALA A 201 12.00 13.45 8.11
N ASP A 202 12.55 12.67 7.19
CA ASP A 202 12.28 12.79 5.76
C ASP A 202 10.95 12.14 5.32
N HIS A 203 10.24 11.44 6.23
CA HIS A 203 8.97 10.79 5.91
C HIS A 203 7.81 11.78 5.84
N ALA A 204 6.77 11.36 5.11
CA ALA A 204 5.57 12.16 4.95
C ALA A 204 4.29 11.34 5.19
N THR A 205 3.17 12.04 5.25
CA THR A 205 1.86 11.47 5.49
C THR A 205 0.84 12.10 4.54
N ILE A 206 -0.05 11.29 3.96
CA ILE A 206 -1.25 11.75 3.28
C ILE A 206 -2.41 11.75 4.28
N LEU A 207 -2.91 12.92 4.63
CA LEU A 207 -3.94 13.11 5.65
C LEU A 207 -5.30 12.49 5.32
N ASN A 208 -5.58 12.26 4.03
CA ASN A 208 -6.77 11.55 3.57
C ASN A 208 -6.45 10.75 2.29
N PRO A 209 -6.03 9.47 2.42
CA PRO A 209 -5.68 8.62 1.27
C PRO A 209 -6.83 8.40 0.29
N ALA A 210 -8.08 8.39 0.77
CA ALA A 210 -9.25 8.24 -0.10
C ALA A 210 -9.44 9.47 -0.97
N ARG A 211 -9.49 10.68 -0.39
CA ARG A 211 -9.63 11.95 -1.11
C ARG A 211 -8.45 12.17 -2.07
N TYR A 212 -7.23 11.82 -1.65
CA TYR A 212 -6.04 11.88 -2.50
C TYR A 212 -6.16 11.00 -3.74
N THR A 213 -6.57 9.72 -3.56
CA THR A 213 -6.78 8.79 -4.68
C THR A 213 -7.90 9.26 -5.61
N GLN A 214 -9.00 9.78 -5.05
CA GLN A 214 -10.11 10.34 -5.81
C GLN A 214 -9.70 11.59 -6.61
N ALA A 215 -8.87 12.47 -6.04
CA ALA A 215 -8.33 13.64 -6.75
C ALA A 215 -7.45 13.22 -7.93
N ILE A 216 -6.62 12.18 -7.79
CA ILE A 216 -5.82 11.62 -8.88
C ILE A 216 -6.72 11.07 -10.00
N ALA A 217 -7.76 10.31 -9.64
CA ALA A 217 -8.72 9.78 -10.63
C ALA A 217 -9.53 10.90 -11.31
N ALA A 218 -9.90 11.95 -10.59
CA ALA A 218 -10.56 13.13 -11.18
C ALA A 218 -9.65 13.87 -12.15
N ALA A 219 -8.37 14.08 -11.79
CA ALA A 219 -7.38 14.68 -12.68
C ALA A 219 -7.13 13.83 -13.93
N PHE A 220 -7.18 12.50 -13.81
CA PHE A 220 -7.14 11.58 -14.96
C PHE A 220 -8.33 11.81 -15.91
N VAL A 221 -9.57 11.90 -15.38
CA VAL A 221 -10.78 12.16 -16.18
C VAL A 221 -10.74 13.54 -16.83
N GLN A 222 -10.33 14.58 -16.09
CA GLN A 222 -10.16 15.94 -16.63
C GLN A 222 -9.19 16.00 -17.83
N ARG A 223 -8.20 15.10 -17.86
CA ARG A 223 -7.27 14.97 -19.00
C ARG A 223 -7.81 14.08 -20.13
N GLY A 224 -9.11 13.77 -20.12
CA GLY A 224 -9.78 12.97 -21.16
C GLY A 224 -9.59 11.45 -21.00
N GLY A 225 -9.27 10.96 -19.81
CA GLY A 225 -9.34 9.55 -19.46
C GLY A 225 -10.80 9.12 -19.21
N THR A 226 -11.10 7.84 -19.42
CA THR A 226 -12.42 7.27 -19.18
C THR A 226 -12.41 6.48 -17.87
N LEU A 227 -13.31 6.83 -16.94
CA LEU A 227 -13.55 6.06 -15.72
C LEU A 227 -14.83 5.26 -15.88
N LEU A 228 -14.76 3.93 -15.71
CA LEU A 228 -15.90 3.03 -15.78
C LEU A 228 -16.11 2.30 -14.45
N ARG A 229 -17.37 2.19 -14.05
CA ARG A 229 -17.78 1.34 -12.94
C ARG A 229 -18.30 0.02 -13.48
N ASP A 230 -17.45 -1.01 -13.47
CA ASP A 230 -17.79 -2.38 -13.83
C ASP A 230 -16.86 -3.38 -13.13
N GLU A 231 -17.34 -4.58 -12.86
CA GLU A 231 -16.54 -5.67 -12.33
C GLU A 231 -16.00 -6.54 -13.46
N ILE A 232 -14.69 -6.47 -13.70
CA ILE A 232 -14.05 -7.34 -14.69
C ILE A 232 -13.91 -8.74 -14.08
N GLN A 233 -14.60 -9.71 -14.69
CA GLN A 233 -14.67 -11.09 -14.23
C GLN A 233 -13.69 -12.00 -14.96
N ARG A 234 -13.36 -11.68 -16.22
CA ARG A 234 -12.49 -12.52 -17.05
C ARG A 234 -11.71 -11.69 -18.06
N LEU A 235 -10.46 -12.12 -18.27
CA LEU A 235 -9.58 -11.63 -19.33
C LEU A 235 -9.35 -12.74 -20.34
N GLN A 236 -9.37 -12.41 -21.61
CA GLN A 236 -9.11 -13.36 -22.70
C GLN A 236 -8.39 -12.69 -23.85
N ARG A 237 -7.38 -13.35 -24.39
CA ARG A 237 -6.72 -12.91 -25.65
C ARG A 237 -7.65 -13.16 -26.83
N SER A 238 -7.79 -12.16 -27.72
CA SER A 238 -8.58 -12.24 -28.94
C SER A 238 -7.77 -11.60 -30.09
N GLY A 239 -7.06 -12.40 -30.84
CA GLY A 239 -6.10 -11.92 -31.84
C GLY A 239 -5.01 -11.07 -31.18
N ASP A 240 -4.80 -9.85 -31.67
CA ASP A 240 -3.84 -8.89 -31.11
C ASP A 240 -4.37 -8.06 -29.96
N GLN A 241 -5.63 -8.23 -29.57
CA GLN A 241 -6.28 -7.47 -28.53
C GLN A 241 -6.66 -8.32 -27.31
N TRP A 242 -6.96 -7.65 -26.22
CA TRP A 242 -7.53 -8.21 -25.02
C TRP A 242 -9.04 -7.95 -24.97
N SER A 243 -9.81 -9.02 -24.79
CA SER A 243 -11.23 -8.98 -24.49
C SER A 243 -11.42 -9.09 -22.99
N LEU A 244 -12.09 -8.10 -22.37
CA LEU A 244 -12.45 -8.06 -20.97
C LEU A 244 -13.94 -8.33 -20.83
N GLN A 245 -14.28 -9.38 -20.11
CA GLN A 245 -15.66 -9.66 -19.74
C GLN A 245 -15.97 -8.93 -18.43
N GLY A 246 -16.70 -7.84 -18.52
CA GLY A 246 -17.30 -7.16 -17.38
C GLY A 246 -18.61 -7.81 -16.97
N ALA A 247 -19.13 -7.42 -15.79
CA ALA A 247 -20.47 -7.82 -15.36
C ALA A 247 -21.57 -7.23 -16.26
N SER A 248 -21.37 -6.03 -16.75
CA SER A 248 -22.36 -5.32 -17.61
C SER A 248 -22.15 -5.58 -19.09
N GLN A 249 -20.91 -5.58 -19.58
CA GLN A 249 -20.61 -5.70 -21.01
C GLN A 249 -19.19 -6.21 -21.29
N ARG A 250 -18.87 -6.36 -22.58
CA ARG A 250 -17.51 -6.70 -23.04
C ARG A 250 -16.79 -5.47 -23.55
N TYR A 251 -15.48 -5.45 -23.30
CA TYR A 251 -14.58 -4.39 -23.74
C TYR A 251 -13.41 -4.98 -24.52
N SER A 252 -12.78 -4.17 -25.38
CA SER A 252 -11.60 -4.57 -26.15
C SER A 252 -10.51 -3.50 -26.06
N PHE A 253 -9.26 -3.92 -25.75
CA PHE A 253 -8.10 -3.05 -25.57
C PHE A 253 -6.85 -3.68 -26.18
N ASP A 254 -5.87 -2.84 -26.51
CA ASP A 254 -4.57 -3.30 -27.01
C ASP A 254 -3.68 -3.79 -25.85
N HIS A 255 -3.79 -3.12 -24.69
CA HIS A 255 -3.09 -3.46 -23.46
C HIS A 255 -4.02 -3.48 -22.24
N VAL A 256 -3.67 -4.31 -21.26
CA VAL A 256 -4.36 -4.40 -19.96
C VAL A 256 -3.33 -4.32 -18.85
N VAL A 257 -3.56 -3.43 -17.87
CA VAL A 257 -2.81 -3.36 -16.63
C VAL A 257 -3.71 -3.86 -15.51
N VAL A 258 -3.28 -4.91 -14.80
CA VAL A 258 -3.99 -5.44 -13.64
C VAL A 258 -3.41 -4.81 -12.37
N ALA A 259 -4.22 -3.98 -11.70
CA ALA A 259 -3.94 -3.29 -10.44
C ALA A 259 -5.08 -3.54 -9.41
N ALA A 260 -5.75 -4.71 -9.49
CA ALA A 260 -6.95 -5.05 -8.73
C ALA A 260 -6.67 -5.54 -7.28
N GLY A 261 -5.52 -5.14 -6.71
CA GLY A 261 -5.16 -5.46 -5.32
C GLY A 261 -5.21 -6.96 -5.03
N ALA A 262 -5.84 -7.36 -3.93
CA ALA A 262 -5.92 -8.75 -3.51
C ALA A 262 -6.75 -9.65 -4.46
N TRP A 263 -7.58 -9.08 -5.33
CA TRP A 263 -8.39 -9.80 -6.32
C TRP A 263 -7.63 -10.10 -7.62
N SER A 264 -6.43 -9.53 -7.82
CA SER A 264 -5.63 -9.73 -9.03
C SER A 264 -5.33 -11.20 -9.33
N ARG A 265 -5.11 -12.02 -8.30
CA ARG A 265 -4.85 -13.47 -8.47
C ARG A 265 -6.01 -14.19 -9.18
N ALA A 266 -7.26 -13.84 -8.84
CA ALA A 266 -8.44 -14.48 -9.44
C ALA A 266 -8.56 -14.18 -10.94
N LEU A 267 -8.22 -12.95 -11.36
CA LEU A 267 -8.22 -12.55 -12.77
C LEU A 267 -7.09 -13.18 -13.58
N LEU A 268 -5.94 -13.43 -12.96
CA LEU A 268 -4.71 -13.84 -13.64
C LEU A 268 -4.53 -15.36 -13.70
N SER A 269 -5.02 -16.10 -12.70
CA SER A 269 -4.89 -17.56 -12.64
C SER A 269 -5.45 -18.29 -13.88
N PRO A 270 -6.61 -17.92 -14.46
CA PRO A 270 -7.12 -18.57 -15.67
C PRO A 270 -6.25 -18.38 -16.91
N LEU A 271 -5.35 -17.39 -16.89
CA LEU A 271 -4.38 -17.12 -17.96
C LEU A 271 -3.05 -17.86 -17.77
N GLY A 272 -2.93 -18.72 -16.75
CA GLY A 272 -1.70 -19.40 -16.40
C GLY A 272 -0.67 -18.49 -15.68
N VAL A 273 -1.03 -17.26 -15.34
CA VAL A 273 -0.14 -16.35 -14.59
C VAL A 273 -0.28 -16.64 -13.10
N SER A 274 0.72 -17.34 -12.56
CA SER A 274 0.76 -17.71 -11.13
C SER A 274 1.34 -16.58 -10.28
N LEU A 275 0.55 -16.11 -9.32
CA LEU A 275 0.98 -15.12 -8.32
C LEU A 275 0.92 -15.73 -6.92
N ALA A 276 2.01 -15.64 -6.18
CA ALA A 276 2.03 -15.95 -4.77
C ALA A 276 1.45 -14.76 -3.95
N LEU A 277 0.22 -14.40 -4.25
CA LEU A 277 -0.48 -13.28 -3.65
C LEU A 277 -1.45 -13.76 -2.58
N GLU A 278 -1.34 -13.19 -1.37
CA GLU A 278 -2.26 -13.48 -0.26
C GLU A 278 -2.85 -12.19 0.32
N SER A 279 -4.09 -12.30 0.78
CA SER A 279 -4.75 -11.20 1.48
C SER A 279 -4.32 -11.16 2.95
N GLN A 280 -3.56 -10.14 3.32
CA GLN A 280 -3.34 -9.81 4.72
C GLN A 280 -4.36 -8.75 5.14
N ARG A 281 -5.39 -9.20 5.86
CA ARG A 281 -6.47 -8.33 6.33
C ARG A 281 -5.94 -7.40 7.41
N GLY A 282 -6.06 -6.10 7.17
CA GLY A 282 -5.68 -5.06 8.12
C GLY A 282 -6.91 -4.32 8.62
N TYR A 283 -6.85 -3.91 9.87
CA TYR A 283 -7.93 -3.17 10.52
C TYR A 283 -7.48 -1.77 10.89
N HIS A 284 -8.40 -0.82 10.92
CA HIS A 284 -8.18 0.43 11.60
C HIS A 284 -9.41 0.88 12.38
N VAL A 285 -9.17 1.71 13.37
CA VAL A 285 -10.17 2.56 14.02
C VAL A 285 -9.82 4.01 13.73
N GLN A 286 -10.84 4.85 13.59
CA GLN A 286 -10.66 6.29 13.38
C GLN A 286 -11.44 7.07 14.42
N PHE A 287 -10.72 7.86 15.20
CA PHE A 287 -11.27 8.76 16.21
C PHE A 287 -11.59 10.09 15.56
N THR A 288 -12.88 10.42 15.45
CA THR A 288 -13.34 11.67 14.84
C THR A 288 -12.97 12.86 15.69
N GLY A 289 -12.49 13.93 15.06
CA GLY A 289 -12.16 15.19 15.72
C GLY A 289 -10.90 15.16 16.61
N ALA A 290 -10.10 14.07 16.58
CA ALA A 290 -8.89 13.95 17.39
C ALA A 290 -7.62 14.41 16.63
N HIS A 291 -7.67 15.60 16.00
CA HIS A 291 -6.57 16.14 15.18
C HIS A 291 -5.36 16.57 16.00
N ASP A 292 -5.57 16.88 17.28
CA ASP A 292 -4.64 17.46 18.23
C ASP A 292 -3.83 16.41 19.01
N VAL A 293 -4.19 15.14 18.88
CA VAL A 293 -3.58 14.05 19.69
C VAL A 293 -2.18 13.67 19.21
N VAL A 294 -1.95 13.63 17.90
CA VAL A 294 -0.59 13.48 17.33
C VAL A 294 -0.38 14.47 16.20
N SER A 295 0.86 14.93 16.05
CA SER A 295 1.24 15.90 15.02
C SER A 295 1.84 15.26 13.76
N ARG A 296 2.19 13.97 13.82
CA ARG A 296 2.85 13.17 12.79
C ARG A 296 2.46 11.71 12.88
N THR A 297 2.86 10.89 11.93
CA THR A 297 2.70 9.44 12.03
C THR A 297 3.57 8.91 13.18
N VAL A 298 2.94 8.23 14.14
CA VAL A 298 3.57 7.53 15.26
C VAL A 298 3.43 6.02 15.04
N VAL A 299 4.53 5.27 15.22
CA VAL A 299 4.55 3.82 15.08
C VAL A 299 4.81 3.19 16.44
N LEU A 300 3.87 2.41 16.95
CA LEU A 300 4.04 1.60 18.15
C LEU A 300 4.72 0.29 17.74
N THR A 301 6.02 0.18 17.98
CA THR A 301 6.83 -0.92 17.42
C THR A 301 6.53 -2.26 18.08
N ASP A 302 6.22 -2.26 19.38
CA ASP A 302 5.80 -3.42 20.17
C ASP A 302 4.50 -4.06 19.69
N ARG A 303 3.61 -3.25 19.06
CA ARG A 303 2.28 -3.64 18.57
C ARG A 303 2.16 -3.66 17.05
N LYS A 304 3.18 -3.16 16.32
CA LYS A 304 3.16 -2.96 14.86
C LYS A 304 1.94 -2.16 14.39
N ILE A 305 1.62 -1.08 15.13
CA ILE A 305 0.47 -0.19 14.92
C ILE A 305 0.96 1.17 14.46
N PHE A 306 0.30 1.70 13.43
CA PHE A 306 0.48 3.06 12.94
C PHE A 306 -0.64 3.95 13.49
N VAL A 307 -0.27 5.07 14.07
CA VAL A 307 -1.16 6.11 14.58
C VAL A 307 -0.88 7.37 13.77
N THR A 308 -1.87 7.83 13.03
CA THR A 308 -1.66 8.84 12.00
C THR A 308 -2.69 9.94 12.10
N PRO A 309 -2.27 11.23 12.09
CA PRO A 309 -3.21 12.33 11.97
C PRO A 309 -3.91 12.24 10.62
N MET A 310 -5.23 12.36 10.62
CA MET A 310 -6.05 12.38 9.41
C MET A 310 -6.80 13.70 9.29
N GLU A 311 -7.28 14.01 8.11
CA GLU A 311 -8.12 15.18 7.85
C GLU A 311 -9.31 15.29 8.81
N ASP A 312 -9.93 14.14 9.18
CA ASP A 312 -11.09 14.07 10.05
C ASP A 312 -10.79 13.63 11.51
N GLY A 313 -9.53 13.58 11.92
CA GLY A 313 -9.13 13.16 13.26
C GLY A 313 -7.89 12.27 13.33
N LEU A 314 -7.98 11.14 14.01
CA LEU A 314 -6.84 10.24 14.25
C LEU A 314 -7.17 8.82 13.78
N ARG A 315 -6.33 8.24 12.92
CA ARG A 315 -6.43 6.84 12.49
C ARG A 315 -5.41 5.97 13.20
N VAL A 316 -5.88 4.86 13.76
CA VAL A 316 -5.04 3.84 14.40
C VAL A 316 -5.21 2.55 13.63
N GLY A 317 -4.19 2.19 12.86
CA GLY A 317 -4.24 1.06 11.95
C GLY A 317 -3.10 0.07 12.21
N GLY A 318 -3.41 -1.21 12.04
CA GLY A 318 -2.42 -2.24 12.28
C GLY A 318 -3.00 -3.62 12.04
N THR A 319 -2.43 -4.59 12.70
CA THR A 319 -2.78 -6.00 12.68
C THR A 319 -2.70 -6.66 11.29
N VAL A 320 -2.48 -7.95 11.30
CA VAL A 320 -2.51 -8.82 10.13
C VAL A 320 -3.35 -10.03 10.45
N GLU A 321 -4.46 -10.21 9.74
CA GLU A 321 -5.24 -11.43 9.80
C GLU A 321 -5.15 -12.15 8.46
N ILE A 322 -4.75 -13.43 8.47
CA ILE A 322 -4.75 -14.30 7.29
C ILE A 322 -5.97 -15.20 7.36
N ALA A 323 -6.99 -14.89 6.56
CA ALA A 323 -8.32 -15.53 6.58
C ALA A 323 -9.03 -15.50 5.21
N GLY A 324 -8.30 -15.22 4.13
CA GLY A 324 -8.84 -15.09 2.76
C GLY A 324 -9.72 -13.87 2.55
N LEU A 325 -10.41 -13.85 1.42
CA LEU A 325 -11.19 -12.69 0.96
C LEU A 325 -12.67 -12.71 1.41
N GLN A 326 -13.21 -13.88 1.74
CA GLN A 326 -14.68 -14.07 1.88
C GLN A 326 -15.20 -13.91 3.32
N ARG A 327 -14.31 -14.04 4.30
CA ARG A 327 -14.72 -14.01 5.71
C ARG A 327 -15.18 -12.60 6.12
N PRO A 328 -16.25 -12.43 6.91
CA PRO A 328 -16.62 -11.14 7.47
C PRO A 328 -15.50 -10.58 8.39
N PRO A 329 -15.43 -9.25 8.61
CA PRO A 329 -14.51 -8.65 9.57
C PRO A 329 -14.66 -9.22 10.98
N ASP A 330 -13.54 -9.26 11.73
CA ASP A 330 -13.51 -9.64 13.13
C ASP A 330 -13.59 -8.38 14.02
N PRO A 331 -14.71 -8.10 14.71
CA PRO A 331 -14.84 -6.89 15.53
C PRO A 331 -13.84 -6.82 16.68
N ALA A 332 -13.35 -7.97 17.17
CA ALA A 332 -12.37 -8.00 18.27
C ALA A 332 -11.04 -7.34 17.87
N ARG A 333 -10.68 -7.37 16.56
CA ARG A 333 -9.47 -6.70 16.06
C ARG A 333 -9.57 -5.19 16.11
N ALA A 334 -10.73 -4.64 15.76
CA ALA A 334 -10.97 -3.19 15.87
C ALA A 334 -11.03 -2.75 17.33
N ALA A 335 -11.75 -3.49 18.19
CA ALA A 335 -11.84 -3.20 19.62
C ALA A 335 -10.46 -3.22 20.31
N MET A 336 -9.57 -4.14 19.92
CA MET A 336 -8.18 -4.17 20.40
C MET A 336 -7.42 -2.89 20.03
N LEU A 337 -7.53 -2.44 18.77
CA LEU A 337 -6.88 -1.20 18.32
C LEU A 337 -7.38 0.03 19.08
N GLU A 338 -8.70 0.11 19.29
CA GLU A 338 -9.30 1.18 20.08
C GLU A 338 -8.77 1.21 21.51
N ARG A 339 -8.76 0.06 22.19
CA ARG A 339 -8.24 -0.05 23.55
C ARG A 339 -6.77 0.37 23.64
N ILE A 340 -5.90 -0.15 22.76
CA ILE A 340 -4.48 0.21 22.71
C ILE A 340 -4.29 1.71 22.47
N ALA A 341 -5.10 2.31 21.59
CA ALA A 341 -5.02 3.75 21.34
C ALA A 341 -5.36 4.57 22.59
N ARG A 342 -6.47 4.26 23.26
CA ARG A 342 -6.90 4.95 24.49
C ARG A 342 -5.92 4.79 25.64
N GLU A 343 -5.27 3.62 25.78
CA GLU A 343 -4.22 3.36 26.76
C GLU A 343 -2.89 4.09 26.42
N THR A 344 -2.67 4.42 25.16
CA THR A 344 -1.40 4.99 24.69
C THR A 344 -1.44 6.51 24.57
N PHE A 345 -2.58 7.09 24.22
CA PHE A 345 -2.70 8.54 23.94
C PHE A 345 -3.77 9.18 24.81
N ARG A 346 -3.39 10.24 25.49
CA ARG A 346 -4.35 11.09 26.23
C ARG A 346 -5.20 11.89 25.26
N GLY A 347 -6.44 12.16 25.61
CA GLY A 347 -7.36 12.99 24.82
C GLY A 347 -8.25 12.18 23.85
N LEU A 348 -8.30 10.85 24.00
CA LEU A 348 -9.15 9.97 23.21
C LEU A 348 -10.38 9.43 23.98
N GLU A 349 -10.55 9.79 25.27
CA GLU A 349 -11.46 9.14 26.22
C GLU A 349 -12.90 9.11 25.70
N ASP A 350 -13.43 10.24 25.21
CA ASP A 350 -14.83 10.38 24.77
C ASP A 350 -14.96 10.59 23.25
N ARG A 351 -13.89 10.38 22.47
CA ARG A 351 -13.95 10.57 21.02
C ARG A 351 -14.73 9.45 20.33
N PRO A 352 -15.67 9.81 19.42
CA PRO A 352 -16.36 8.80 18.60
C PRO A 352 -15.40 8.01 17.71
N VAL A 353 -15.71 6.72 17.56
CA VAL A 353 -14.86 5.79 16.80
C VAL A 353 -15.65 5.13 15.67
N THR A 354 -15.03 5.06 14.49
CA THR A 354 -15.47 4.22 13.39
C THR A 354 -14.44 3.12 13.11
N THR A 355 -14.87 2.02 12.52
CA THR A 355 -14.01 0.85 12.24
C THR A 355 -14.02 0.48 10.77
N TRP A 356 -12.90 -0.06 10.30
CA TRP A 356 -12.77 -0.53 8.93
C TRP A 356 -11.80 -1.70 8.82
N MET A 357 -12.00 -2.53 7.79
CA MET A 357 -11.11 -3.63 7.43
C MET A 357 -10.85 -3.65 5.93
N GLY A 358 -9.62 -3.94 5.52
CA GLY A 358 -9.25 -4.12 4.12
C GLY A 358 -8.24 -5.22 3.86
N HIS A 359 -8.11 -5.58 2.58
CA HIS A 359 -7.34 -6.71 2.08
C HIS A 359 -6.02 -6.24 1.47
N ARG A 360 -4.92 -6.19 2.25
CA ARG A 360 -3.58 -5.87 1.73
C ARG A 360 -3.10 -6.97 0.78
N PRO A 361 -2.74 -6.65 -0.46
CA PRO A 361 -2.25 -7.64 -1.43
C PRO A 361 -0.77 -7.94 -1.17
N CYS A 362 -0.44 -9.00 -0.44
CA CYS A 362 0.92 -9.25 0.03
C CYS A 362 1.62 -10.38 -0.73
N MET A 363 2.83 -10.07 -1.22
CA MET A 363 3.79 -11.06 -1.72
C MET A 363 4.60 -11.65 -0.55
N PRO A 364 5.09 -12.89 -0.66
CA PRO A 364 5.83 -13.55 0.43
C PRO A 364 7.14 -12.85 0.79
N ASP A 365 7.80 -12.23 -0.19
CA ASP A 365 9.07 -11.50 -0.06
C ASP A 365 8.87 -9.99 0.09
N SER A 366 7.62 -9.52 0.18
CA SER A 366 7.23 -8.11 0.26
C SER A 366 7.50 -7.28 -0.98
N VAL A 367 8.03 -7.84 -2.06
CA VAL A 367 8.34 -7.13 -3.30
C VAL A 367 7.15 -7.22 -4.27
N PRO A 368 6.57 -6.10 -4.73
CA PRO A 368 5.47 -6.13 -5.69
C PRO A 368 5.94 -6.63 -7.07
N VAL A 369 5.01 -7.22 -7.82
CA VAL A 369 5.23 -7.61 -9.22
C VAL A 369 4.77 -6.46 -10.11
N ILE A 370 5.74 -5.82 -10.78
CA ILE A 370 5.52 -4.65 -11.65
C ILE A 370 6.15 -4.95 -13.00
N GLY A 371 5.36 -4.83 -14.10
CA GLY A 371 5.85 -5.01 -15.46
C GLY A 371 5.02 -5.96 -16.32
N ALA A 372 5.58 -6.41 -17.44
CA ALA A 372 4.90 -7.30 -18.37
C ALA A 372 4.64 -8.68 -17.75
N ALA A 373 3.45 -9.23 -17.97
CA ALA A 373 3.11 -10.57 -17.53
C ALA A 373 3.85 -11.62 -18.39
N PRO A 374 4.55 -12.59 -17.77
CA PRO A 374 5.30 -13.61 -18.51
C PRO A 374 4.39 -14.38 -19.48
N GLY A 375 4.81 -14.50 -20.74
CA GLY A 375 4.08 -15.24 -21.77
C GLY A 375 2.78 -14.61 -22.25
N GLN A 376 2.40 -13.40 -21.77
CA GLN A 376 1.13 -12.74 -22.07
C GLN A 376 1.37 -11.34 -22.67
N ARG A 377 1.61 -11.27 -23.97
CA ARG A 377 1.85 -9.98 -24.67
C ARG A 377 0.71 -9.00 -24.44
N GLY A 378 1.04 -7.75 -24.06
CA GLY A 378 0.07 -6.69 -23.82
C GLY A 378 -0.66 -6.79 -22.47
N LEU A 379 -0.32 -7.76 -21.61
CA LEU A 379 -0.78 -7.83 -20.23
C LEU A 379 0.33 -7.34 -19.29
N TRP A 380 -0.04 -6.46 -18.37
CA TRP A 380 0.87 -5.81 -17.43
C TRP A 380 0.37 -6.01 -16.00
N LEU A 381 1.29 -6.13 -15.06
CA LEU A 381 1.02 -6.38 -13.66
C LEU A 381 1.51 -5.21 -12.81
N ALA A 382 0.68 -4.78 -11.86
CA ALA A 382 1.01 -3.81 -10.82
C ALA A 382 0.37 -4.27 -9.51
N VAL A 383 0.90 -5.34 -8.91
CA VAL A 383 0.24 -6.11 -7.85
C VAL A 383 1.20 -6.47 -6.73
N GLY A 384 0.67 -6.69 -5.53
CA GLY A 384 1.47 -7.24 -4.43
C GLY A 384 2.18 -6.20 -3.56
N HIS A 385 1.79 -4.93 -3.60
CA HIS A 385 2.41 -3.82 -2.85
C HIS A 385 2.23 -3.90 -1.32
N GLY A 386 1.48 -4.88 -0.82
CA GLY A 386 1.27 -5.08 0.62
C GLY A 386 0.71 -3.83 1.30
N HIS A 387 1.42 -3.35 2.30
CA HIS A 387 1.08 -2.13 3.03
C HIS A 387 1.73 -0.86 2.44
N LEU A 388 2.59 -0.98 1.42
CA LEU A 388 3.37 0.11 0.83
C LEU A 388 2.78 0.67 -0.47
N GLY A 389 1.58 0.23 -0.86
CA GLY A 389 0.98 0.64 -2.13
C GLY A 389 0.79 2.14 -2.29
N LEU A 390 0.61 2.90 -1.21
CA LEU A 390 0.60 4.37 -1.25
C LEU A 390 2.01 4.88 -1.58
N THR A 391 3.03 4.48 -0.81
CA THR A 391 4.43 4.90 -1.03
C THR A 391 4.90 4.62 -2.45
N ASP A 392 4.58 3.42 -2.96
CA ASP A 392 5.11 2.91 -4.24
C ASP A 392 4.33 3.36 -5.47
N SER A 393 3.12 3.88 -5.30
CA SER A 393 2.18 4.11 -6.40
C SER A 393 2.73 5.00 -7.52
N VAL A 394 3.46 6.05 -7.17
CA VAL A 394 4.04 7.01 -8.12
C VAL A 394 5.15 6.38 -8.96
N ASN A 395 6.06 5.61 -8.33
CA ASN A 395 7.13 4.93 -9.04
C ASN A 395 6.62 3.72 -9.84
N THR A 396 5.63 2.99 -9.31
CA THR A 396 4.94 1.93 -10.06
C THR A 396 4.29 2.48 -11.34
N ALA A 397 3.67 3.67 -11.24
CA ALA A 397 3.05 4.32 -12.39
C ALA A 397 4.08 4.69 -13.46
N ASP A 398 5.22 5.24 -13.07
CA ASP A 398 6.30 5.57 -13.99
C ASP A 398 6.84 4.29 -14.67
N LEU A 399 7.17 3.26 -13.89
CA LEU A 399 7.70 1.99 -14.39
C LEU A 399 6.76 1.33 -15.42
N ILE A 400 5.46 1.30 -15.14
CA ILE A 400 4.47 0.74 -16.08
C ILE A 400 4.35 1.61 -17.34
N ALA A 401 4.33 2.93 -17.17
CA ALA A 401 4.17 3.83 -18.31
C ALA A 401 5.42 3.82 -19.20
N ASP A 402 6.62 3.81 -18.64
CA ASP A 402 7.89 3.69 -19.38
C ASP A 402 7.95 2.37 -20.15
N ALA A 403 7.65 1.25 -19.48
CA ALA A 403 7.74 -0.07 -20.10
C ALA A 403 6.65 -0.32 -21.16
N LEU A 404 5.45 0.27 -21.02
CA LEU A 404 4.35 0.07 -21.95
C LEU A 404 4.44 0.95 -23.19
N LEU A 405 4.88 2.22 -23.01
CA LEU A 405 4.87 3.22 -24.09
C LEU A 405 6.25 3.44 -24.71
N GLY A 406 7.31 2.92 -24.10
CA GLY A 406 8.68 3.17 -24.50
C GLY A 406 9.08 4.59 -24.09
N ALA A 407 9.92 4.76 -23.05
CA ALA A 407 10.46 6.06 -22.66
C ALA A 407 11.46 6.57 -23.69
#